data_0128d4c0a627e375daec80559367e0d9
#
_entry.id   0128d4c0a627e375daec80559367e0d9
#
_cell.length_a   1.000
_cell.length_b   1.000
_cell.length_c   1.000
_cell.angle_alpha   90.00
_cell.angle_beta   90.00
_cell.angle_gamma   90.00
#
_symmetry.space_group_name_H-M   'P 1'
#
loop_
_entity.id
_entity.type
_entity.pdbx_description
1 polymer ?
#
loop_
_entity_poly.entity_id
_entity_poly.type
_entity_poly.pdbx_seq_one_letter_code
_entity_poly.pdbx_strand_id
1 'polypeptide(L)'
;MSKVIKLGRDGVGLNALEKCSVVPPEAILSGFADELGDVHFESPDKAVVIGTWQSTPYAEMLSYPDGNEYSIILSGKVAITNPDGSVETFSAGESYVLPAGVEVRFEVLETMRKVYVLYTAPAAK
;
A
#
# COMPACT_ATOMS: atom_id res chain seq x y z
N MET A 1 0.60 18.47 -21.45
CA MET A 1 1.92 18.61 -20.81
C MET A 1 1.81 18.25 -19.34
N SER A 2 2.73 17.43 -18.88
CA SER A 2 2.73 17.00 -17.50
C SER A 2 3.19 18.10 -16.56
N LYS A 3 2.62 18.12 -15.36
CA LYS A 3 2.95 19.07 -14.32
C LYS A 3 3.32 18.31 -13.06
N VAL A 4 3.97 19.01 -12.14
CA VAL A 4 4.19 18.47 -10.79
C VAL A 4 2.83 18.19 -10.14
N ILE A 5 2.72 17.03 -9.50
CA ILE A 5 1.54 16.64 -8.74
C ILE A 5 1.86 16.84 -7.27
N LYS A 6 1.13 17.74 -6.62
CA LYS A 6 1.32 17.98 -5.19
C LYS A 6 0.43 17.03 -4.40
N LEU A 7 1.03 16.37 -3.42
CA LEU A 7 0.29 15.59 -2.42
C LEU A 7 0.31 16.38 -1.11
N GLY A 8 -0.85 16.51 -0.49
CA GLY A 8 -0.94 17.10 0.83
C GLY A 8 -0.34 16.18 1.89
N ARG A 9 -0.23 16.68 3.12
CA ARG A 9 0.24 15.88 4.24
C ARG A 9 -0.67 14.70 4.54
N ASP A 10 -1.93 14.80 4.14
CA ASP A 10 -2.94 13.74 4.26
C ASP A 10 -2.93 12.76 3.09
N GLY A 11 -2.00 12.93 2.13
CA GLY A 11 -1.91 12.07 0.96
C GLY A 11 -2.90 12.40 -0.15
N VAL A 12 -3.71 13.44 0.00
CA VAL A 12 -4.67 13.83 -1.04
C VAL A 12 -3.95 14.61 -2.13
N GLY A 13 -4.14 14.19 -3.38
CA GLY A 13 -3.57 14.84 -4.56
C GLY A 13 -4.61 15.68 -5.28
N LEU A 14 -4.72 15.46 -6.61
CA LEU A 14 -5.67 16.20 -7.44
C LEU A 14 -7.12 15.83 -7.15
N ASN A 15 -7.35 14.60 -6.72
CA ASN A 15 -8.69 14.07 -6.45
C ASN A 15 -8.80 13.58 -5.01
N ALA A 16 -10.01 13.66 -4.44
CA ALA A 16 -10.28 13.06 -3.15
C ALA A 16 -10.15 11.54 -3.24
N LEU A 17 -9.84 10.89 -2.12
CA LEU A 17 -9.83 9.43 -2.07
C LEU A 17 -11.26 8.92 -2.26
N GLU A 18 -11.39 7.82 -3.01
CA GLU A 18 -12.67 7.21 -3.31
C GLU A 18 -12.69 5.76 -2.85
N LYS A 19 -13.88 5.21 -2.68
CA LYS A 19 -14.08 3.79 -2.36
C LYS A 19 -13.38 2.93 -3.39
N CYS A 20 -12.66 1.91 -2.92
CA CYS A 20 -11.96 0.97 -3.79
C CYS A 20 -11.96 -0.42 -3.15
N SER A 21 -11.55 -1.42 -3.93
CA SER A 21 -11.46 -2.81 -3.50
C SER A 21 -10.19 -3.41 -4.07
N VAL A 22 -9.07 -3.08 -3.43
CA VAL A 22 -7.74 -3.56 -3.85
C VAL A 22 -7.40 -4.89 -3.19
N VAL A 23 -7.85 -5.08 -1.94
CA VAL A 23 -7.56 -6.30 -1.19
C VAL A 23 -8.37 -7.47 -1.75
N PRO A 24 -7.71 -8.54 -2.23
CA PRO A 24 -8.45 -9.71 -2.71
C PRO A 24 -9.20 -10.38 -1.56
N PRO A 25 -10.50 -10.67 -1.71
CA PRO A 25 -11.28 -11.29 -0.63
C PRO A 25 -10.67 -12.60 -0.12
N GLU A 26 -10.08 -13.39 -1.01
CA GLU A 26 -9.45 -14.67 -0.65
C GLU A 26 -8.17 -14.52 0.17
N ALA A 27 -7.56 -13.34 0.16
CA ALA A 27 -6.35 -13.08 0.96
C ALA A 27 -6.68 -12.68 2.40
N ILE A 28 -7.92 -12.29 2.68
CA ILE A 28 -8.31 -11.79 4.00
C ILE A 28 -8.31 -12.92 5.03
N LEU A 29 -7.59 -12.68 6.14
CA LEU A 29 -7.52 -13.60 7.26
C LEU A 29 -8.53 -13.24 8.34
N SER A 30 -8.79 -11.95 8.55
CA SER A 30 -9.74 -11.47 9.56
C SER A 30 -10.14 -10.04 9.26
N GLY A 31 -11.30 -9.63 9.78
CA GLY A 31 -11.78 -8.27 9.67
C GLY A 31 -12.39 -7.95 8.32
N PHE A 32 -12.69 -6.68 8.13
CA PHE A 32 -13.24 -6.17 6.88
C PHE A 32 -12.47 -4.92 6.45
N ALA A 33 -11.93 -4.96 5.25
CA ALA A 33 -11.20 -3.83 4.69
C ALA A 33 -12.20 -2.88 4.00
N ASP A 34 -12.55 -1.79 4.67
CA ASP A 34 -13.27 -0.69 4.04
C ASP A 34 -12.21 0.27 3.52
N GLU A 35 -12.05 0.30 2.19
CA GLU A 35 -10.91 0.91 1.54
C GLU A 35 -11.27 2.20 0.83
N LEU A 36 -10.33 3.15 0.89
CA LEU A 36 -10.34 4.36 0.06
C LEU A 36 -8.99 4.45 -0.64
N GLY A 37 -8.97 5.01 -1.84
CA GLY A 37 -7.72 5.18 -2.56
C GLY A 37 -7.81 6.16 -3.71
N ASP A 38 -6.63 6.52 -4.21
CA ASP A 38 -6.48 7.31 -5.42
C ASP A 38 -5.10 7.03 -5.99
N VAL A 39 -5.03 6.76 -7.28
CA VAL A 39 -3.76 6.64 -8.01
C VAL A 39 -3.40 8.01 -8.54
N HIS A 40 -2.26 8.54 -8.07
CA HIS A 40 -1.80 9.88 -8.48
C HIS A 40 -1.01 9.86 -9.77
N PHE A 41 -0.28 8.78 -10.00
CA PHE A 41 0.61 8.66 -11.13
C PHE A 41 0.79 7.19 -11.51
N GLU A 42 0.78 6.95 -12.81
CA GLU A 42 1.15 5.65 -13.37
C GLU A 42 2.07 5.92 -14.55
N SER A 43 3.24 5.25 -14.58
CA SER A 43 4.16 5.42 -15.71
C SER A 43 3.54 4.87 -17.00
N PRO A 44 3.96 5.39 -18.17
CA PRO A 44 3.39 4.94 -19.46
C PRO A 44 3.51 3.43 -19.70
N ASP A 45 4.59 2.80 -19.20
CA ASP A 45 4.80 1.36 -19.29
C ASP A 45 4.14 0.60 -18.13
N LYS A 46 3.45 1.31 -17.23
CA LYS A 46 2.76 0.78 -16.06
C LYS A 46 3.68 0.10 -15.05
N ALA A 47 4.99 0.31 -15.15
CA ALA A 47 5.94 -0.26 -14.22
C ALA A 47 5.90 0.41 -12.85
N VAL A 48 5.56 1.69 -12.79
CA VAL A 48 5.53 2.46 -11.55
C VAL A 48 4.12 3.00 -11.31
N VAL A 49 3.58 2.73 -10.13
CA VAL A 49 2.30 3.28 -9.68
C VAL A 49 2.54 3.98 -8.35
N ILE A 50 2.07 5.21 -8.24
CA ILE A 50 2.14 5.99 -7.00
C ILE A 50 0.72 6.37 -6.61
N GLY A 51 0.34 6.04 -5.38
CA GLY A 51 -1.01 6.31 -4.91
C GLY A 51 -1.08 6.49 -3.41
N THR A 52 -2.28 6.80 -2.95
CA THR A 52 -2.63 6.83 -1.53
C THR A 52 -3.71 5.79 -1.29
N TRP A 53 -3.60 5.07 -0.18
CA TRP A 53 -4.54 4.02 0.19
C TRP A 53 -4.84 4.09 1.68
N GLN A 54 -6.09 3.85 2.02
CA GLN A 54 -6.57 3.82 3.39
C GLN A 54 -7.42 2.59 3.61
N SER A 55 -7.35 2.00 4.78
CA SER A 55 -8.25 0.92 5.17
C SER A 55 -8.56 0.93 6.65
N THR A 56 -9.74 0.44 6.97
CA THR A 56 -10.14 0.08 8.33
C THR A 56 -9.45 -1.20 8.77
N PRO A 57 -9.46 -1.53 10.08
CA PRO A 57 -8.76 -2.73 10.60
C PRO A 57 -9.16 -4.03 9.93
N TYR A 58 -8.15 -4.78 9.48
CA TYR A 58 -8.28 -6.11 8.90
C TYR A 58 -6.89 -6.75 8.83
N ALA A 59 -6.82 -8.04 8.48
CA ALA A 59 -5.54 -8.72 8.23
C ALA A 59 -5.62 -9.53 6.95
N GLU A 60 -4.51 -9.61 6.23
CA GLU A 60 -4.38 -10.38 5.00
C GLU A 60 -3.00 -10.99 4.87
N MET A 61 -2.88 -11.99 4.00
CA MET A 61 -1.57 -12.41 3.48
C MET A 61 -1.29 -11.58 2.23
N LEU A 62 -0.16 -10.89 2.23
CA LEU A 62 0.21 -9.94 1.18
C LEU A 62 1.54 -10.34 0.53
N SER A 63 1.55 -10.41 -0.78
CA SER A 63 2.75 -10.62 -1.57
C SER A 63 2.54 -10.06 -2.98
N TYR A 64 3.58 -9.45 -3.51
CA TYR A 64 3.63 -9.06 -4.93
C TYR A 64 4.72 -9.91 -5.59
N PRO A 65 4.36 -10.92 -6.39
CA PRO A 65 5.37 -11.79 -6.99
C PRO A 65 6.43 -11.04 -7.81
N ASP A 66 6.02 -10.01 -8.53
CA ASP A 66 6.89 -9.26 -9.43
C ASP A 66 7.04 -7.78 -9.06
N GLY A 67 6.45 -7.36 -7.95
CA GLY A 67 6.42 -5.97 -7.55
C GLY A 67 7.14 -5.70 -6.25
N ASN A 68 7.76 -4.54 -6.16
CA ASN A 68 8.38 -4.04 -4.93
C ASN A 68 7.56 -2.84 -4.46
N GLU A 69 7.18 -2.83 -3.20
CA GLU A 69 6.39 -1.75 -2.64
C GLU A 69 7.21 -0.95 -1.64
N TYR A 70 7.20 0.38 -1.78
CA TYR A 70 7.63 1.29 -0.73
C TYR A 70 6.42 2.05 -0.24
N SER A 71 6.20 2.10 1.07
CA SER A 71 5.07 2.82 1.65
C SER A 71 5.52 3.65 2.85
N ILE A 72 4.95 4.84 2.96
CA ILE A 72 5.09 5.68 4.14
C ILE A 72 3.72 5.83 4.81
N ILE A 73 3.67 5.57 6.12
CA ILE A 73 2.44 5.67 6.89
C ILE A 73 2.18 7.14 7.22
N LEU A 74 0.99 7.62 6.90
CA LEU A 74 0.56 8.98 7.19
C LEU A 74 -0.23 9.05 8.48
N SER A 75 -1.03 8.02 8.77
CA SER A 75 -1.86 7.95 9.98
C SER A 75 -2.21 6.50 10.27
N GLY A 76 -2.61 6.23 11.51
CA GLY A 76 -2.99 4.89 11.95
C GLY A 76 -1.80 4.03 12.31
N LYS A 77 -2.04 2.71 12.32
CA LYS A 77 -1.01 1.74 12.73
C LYS A 77 -1.17 0.44 11.97
N VAL A 78 -0.04 -0.13 11.54
CA VAL A 78 0.00 -1.46 10.89
C VAL A 78 1.02 -2.33 11.61
N ALA A 79 0.77 -3.64 11.60
CA ALA A 79 1.72 -4.66 12.01
C ALA A 79 2.01 -5.56 10.81
N ILE A 80 3.29 -5.82 10.55
CA ILE A 80 3.72 -6.72 9.48
C ILE A 80 4.47 -7.87 10.11
N THR A 81 4.01 -9.11 9.84
CA THR A 81 4.67 -10.32 10.27
C THR A 81 5.47 -10.88 9.12
N ASN A 82 6.78 -10.97 9.31
CA ASN A 82 7.71 -11.49 8.31
C ASN A 82 7.64 -13.02 8.21
N PRO A 83 8.20 -13.61 7.11
CA PRO A 83 8.20 -15.06 6.96
C PRO A 83 8.86 -15.83 8.13
N ASP A 84 9.83 -15.21 8.81
CA ASP A 84 10.51 -15.82 9.96
C ASP A 84 9.70 -15.68 11.27
N GLY A 85 8.51 -15.08 11.23
CA GLY A 85 7.64 -14.86 12.37
C GLY A 85 7.89 -13.58 13.14
N SER A 86 8.93 -12.82 12.81
CA SER A 86 9.18 -11.54 13.46
C SER A 86 8.11 -10.52 13.05
N VAL A 87 7.70 -9.67 14.00
CA VAL A 87 6.65 -8.68 13.78
C VAL A 87 7.23 -7.29 13.96
N GLU A 88 6.93 -6.40 13.00
CA GLU A 88 7.26 -4.98 13.11
C GLU A 88 5.99 -4.17 12.99
N THR A 89 5.88 -3.10 13.80
CA THR A 89 4.74 -2.20 13.75
C THR A 89 5.19 -0.86 13.21
N PHE A 90 4.26 -0.19 12.50
CA PHE A 90 4.54 1.08 11.84
C PHE A 90 3.43 2.07 12.17
N SER A 91 3.82 3.30 12.47
CA SER A 91 2.90 4.41 12.72
C SER A 91 3.33 5.63 11.90
N ALA A 92 2.61 6.74 12.04
CA ALA A 92 2.82 7.94 11.22
C ALA A 92 4.29 8.36 11.14
N GLY A 93 4.77 8.59 9.95
CA GLY A 93 6.15 8.98 9.67
C GLY A 93 7.11 7.82 9.43
N GLU A 94 6.70 6.60 9.74
CA GLU A 94 7.52 5.41 9.47
C GLU A 94 7.19 4.81 8.11
N SER A 95 8.12 4.10 7.53
CA SER A 95 7.98 3.55 6.19
C SER A 95 8.57 2.15 6.13
N TYR A 96 8.21 1.42 5.06
CA TYR A 96 8.74 0.08 4.85
C TYR A 96 8.92 -0.19 3.36
N VAL A 97 9.77 -1.16 3.07
CA VAL A 97 9.92 -1.75 1.74
C VAL A 97 9.49 -3.19 1.82
N LEU A 98 8.57 -3.59 0.95
CA LEU A 98 8.18 -4.98 0.76
C LEU A 98 8.78 -5.46 -0.56
N PRO A 99 9.87 -6.26 -0.52
CA PRO A 99 10.50 -6.75 -1.74
C PRO A 99 9.64 -7.74 -2.50
N ALA A 100 9.82 -7.81 -3.80
CA ALA A 100 9.09 -8.75 -4.65
C ALA A 100 9.24 -10.18 -4.14
N GLY A 101 8.13 -10.92 -4.13
CA GLY A 101 8.10 -12.32 -3.76
C GLY A 101 8.08 -12.61 -2.26
N VAL A 102 8.27 -11.59 -1.42
CA VAL A 102 8.19 -11.78 0.04
C VAL A 102 6.73 -11.78 0.46
N GLU A 103 6.29 -12.86 1.12
CA GLU A 103 4.93 -12.97 1.62
C GLU A 103 4.89 -12.62 3.10
N VAL A 104 4.04 -11.66 3.46
CA VAL A 104 3.90 -11.20 4.84
C VAL A 104 2.44 -11.24 5.28
N ARG A 105 2.25 -11.32 6.59
CA ARG A 105 0.93 -11.06 7.18
C ARG A 105 0.86 -9.55 7.44
N PHE A 106 -0.06 -8.90 6.76
CA PHE A 106 -0.26 -7.45 6.85
C PHE A 106 -1.53 -7.20 7.65
N GLU A 107 -1.42 -6.48 8.76
CA GLU A 107 -2.57 -6.20 9.62
C GLU A 107 -2.68 -4.72 9.91
N VAL A 108 -3.83 -4.14 9.55
CA VAL A 108 -4.18 -2.78 9.95
C VAL A 108 -4.76 -2.87 11.36
N LEU A 109 -4.06 -2.27 12.33
CA LEU A 109 -4.47 -2.28 13.74
C LEU A 109 -5.42 -1.13 14.06
N GLU A 110 -5.17 0.04 13.48
CA GLU A 110 -6.02 1.23 13.55
C GLU A 110 -6.17 1.75 12.14
N THR A 111 -7.35 2.28 11.79
CA THR A 111 -7.58 2.81 10.45
C THR A 111 -6.36 3.59 10.00
N MET A 112 -5.75 3.17 8.90
CA MET A 112 -4.46 3.69 8.47
C MET A 112 -4.54 4.25 7.05
N ARG A 113 -3.71 5.25 6.81
CA ARG A 113 -3.53 5.83 5.49
C ARG A 113 -2.04 5.84 5.16
N LYS A 114 -1.71 5.49 3.93
CA LYS A 114 -0.33 5.49 3.45
C LYS A 114 -0.24 6.02 2.04
N VAL A 115 0.92 6.60 1.70
CA VAL A 115 1.32 6.81 0.31
C VAL A 115 2.23 5.64 -0.07
N TYR A 116 1.99 5.06 -1.22
CA TYR A 116 2.77 3.92 -1.70
C TYR A 116 3.34 4.17 -3.08
N VAL A 117 4.49 3.54 -3.34
CA VAL A 117 5.08 3.41 -4.66
C VAL A 117 5.21 1.91 -4.92
N LEU A 118 4.59 1.45 -5.99
CA LEU A 118 4.71 0.06 -6.42
C LEU A 118 5.48 0.04 -7.74
N TYR A 119 6.63 -0.63 -7.73
CA TYR A 119 7.45 -0.81 -8.92
C TYR A 119 7.41 -2.27 -9.34
N THR A 120 6.91 -2.52 -10.54
CA THR A 120 6.89 -3.86 -11.13
C THR A 120 7.93 -3.92 -12.23
N ALA A 121 8.92 -4.79 -12.06
CA ALA A 121 9.98 -4.92 -13.07
C ALA A 121 9.38 -5.39 -14.39
N PRO A 122 9.88 -4.88 -15.53
CA PRO A 122 9.43 -5.36 -16.83
C PRO A 122 9.70 -6.87 -16.97
N ALA A 123 8.80 -7.55 -17.68
CA ALA A 123 8.98 -8.98 -17.95
C ALA A 123 10.29 -9.21 -18.71
N ALA A 124 11.01 -10.27 -18.32
CA ALA A 124 12.22 -10.67 -19.05
C ALA A 124 11.85 -11.11 -20.47
N LYS A 125 12.69 -10.75 -21.41
CA LYS A 125 12.50 -11.14 -22.82
C LYS A 125 13.21 -12.43 -23.12
#